data_690a18109cc05707555784120e9ed125
#
_entry.id   690a18109cc05707555784120e9ed125
#
_cell.length_a   1.000
_cell.length_b   1.000
_cell.length_c   1.000
_cell.angle_alpha   90.00
_cell.angle_beta   90.00
_cell.angle_gamma   90.00
#
_symmetry.space_group_name_H-M   'P 1'
#
loop_
_entity.id
_entity.type
_entity.pdbx_description
1 polymer ?
#
loop_
_entity_poly.entity_id
_entity_poly.type
_entity_poly.pdbx_seq_one_letter_code
_entity_poly.pdbx_strand_id
1 'polypeptide(L)'
;PEDRENAKRKMIALNATGPDDLETRFRLIKEIFGGKADVWIEPPIYFCYGKNINIGEGCYINFNCNFVDDGKITIGNHVMFGPAVIVATVSHPINPNFREYMYADPVTIEDNCWIGAGTIICPGVTIGENSVIGAGSVVTKDIPSNSVAVGNPCKVLRTIDENDMKYYGKNREISLDD
;
A
#
# COMPACT_ATOMS: atom_id res chain seq x y z
N PRO A 1 12.22 -21.27 -1.59
CA PRO A 1 12.39 -21.35 -0.13
C PRO A 1 13.41 -20.33 0.39
N GLU A 2 14.63 -20.31 -0.17
CA GLU A 2 15.74 -19.47 0.30
C GLU A 2 15.44 -17.96 0.21
N ASP A 3 14.86 -17.50 -0.90
CA ASP A 3 14.47 -16.08 -1.10
C ASP A 3 13.49 -15.61 -0.03
N ARG A 4 12.49 -16.44 0.31
CA ARG A 4 11.48 -16.09 1.30
C ARG A 4 12.04 -16.05 2.72
N GLU A 5 12.96 -16.93 3.05
CA GLU A 5 13.64 -16.92 4.33
C GLU A 5 14.56 -15.71 4.48
N ASN A 6 15.28 -15.35 3.43
CA ASN A 6 16.12 -14.16 3.41
C ASN A 6 15.27 -12.88 3.56
N ALA A 7 14.15 -12.80 2.85
CA ALA A 7 13.19 -11.72 3.00
C ALA A 7 12.69 -11.58 4.44
N LYS A 8 12.35 -12.70 5.10
CA LYS A 8 11.93 -12.71 6.51
C LYS A 8 13.01 -12.20 7.45
N ARG A 9 14.28 -12.58 7.24
CA ARG A 9 15.39 -12.07 8.07
C ARG A 9 15.52 -10.55 7.93
N LYS A 10 15.44 -10.02 6.71
CA LYS A 10 15.49 -8.57 6.45
C LYS A 10 14.29 -7.86 7.05
N MET A 11 13.09 -8.43 6.95
CA MET A 11 11.87 -7.89 7.57
C MET A 11 11.99 -7.79 9.10
N ILE A 12 12.49 -8.85 9.74
CA ILE A 12 12.72 -8.85 11.19
C ILE A 12 13.74 -7.76 11.56
N ALA A 13 14.83 -7.63 10.81
CA ALA A 13 15.84 -6.60 11.05
C ALA A 13 15.27 -5.19 10.88
N LEU A 14 14.47 -4.94 9.83
CA LEU A 14 13.80 -3.67 9.60
C LEU A 14 12.84 -3.33 10.75
N ASN A 15 12.03 -4.29 11.16
CA ASN A 15 11.05 -4.09 12.22
C ASN A 15 11.69 -3.92 13.62
N ALA A 16 12.94 -4.29 13.77
CA ALA A 16 13.70 -4.10 15.00
C ALA A 16 14.44 -2.75 15.07
N THR A 17 14.44 -1.94 14.02
CA THR A 17 15.09 -0.62 14.04
C THR A 17 14.39 0.33 14.99
N GLY A 18 15.16 0.94 15.90
CA GLY A 18 14.65 1.97 16.81
C GLY A 18 14.36 3.30 16.09
N PRO A 19 13.68 4.24 16.78
CA PRO A 19 13.36 5.55 16.19
C PRO A 19 14.60 6.38 15.84
N ASP A 20 15.71 6.15 16.53
CA ASP A 20 16.97 6.88 16.34
C ASP A 20 17.92 6.19 15.32
N ASP A 21 17.60 4.97 14.88
CA ASP A 21 18.44 4.20 13.94
C ASP A 21 17.94 4.34 12.50
N LEU A 22 17.85 5.58 12.03
CA LEU A 22 17.36 5.90 10.69
C LEU A 22 18.30 5.42 9.59
N GLU A 23 19.61 5.42 9.83
CA GLU A 23 20.59 4.95 8.84
C GLU A 23 20.39 3.48 8.51
N THR A 24 20.29 2.62 9.51
CA THR A 24 19.99 1.19 9.32
C THR A 24 18.65 0.98 8.67
N ARG A 25 17.61 1.74 9.07
CA ARG A 25 16.27 1.66 8.52
C ARG A 25 16.27 1.95 7.01
N PHE A 26 16.83 3.07 6.58
CA PHE A 26 16.88 3.43 5.17
C PHE A 26 17.73 2.48 4.34
N ARG A 27 18.84 1.99 4.87
CA ARG A 27 19.66 0.97 4.21
C ARG A 27 18.86 -0.31 3.97
N LEU A 28 18.14 -0.80 4.98
CA LEU A 28 17.31 -2.00 4.87
C LEU A 28 16.15 -1.81 3.90
N ILE A 29 15.46 -0.66 3.93
CA ILE A 29 14.40 -0.33 2.96
C ILE A 29 14.94 -0.43 1.54
N LYS A 30 16.10 0.17 1.28
CA LYS A 30 16.75 0.13 -0.04
C LYS A 30 17.14 -1.30 -0.45
N GLU A 31 17.66 -2.09 0.47
CA GLU A 31 18.03 -3.49 0.22
C GLU A 31 16.84 -4.41 -0.05
N ILE A 32 15.70 -4.14 0.57
CA ILE A 32 14.50 -4.97 0.45
C ILE A 32 13.73 -4.63 -0.83
N PHE A 33 13.47 -3.33 -1.04
CA PHE A 33 12.57 -2.87 -2.10
C PHE A 33 13.30 -2.34 -3.33
N GLY A 34 14.64 -2.36 -3.34
CA GLY A 34 15.44 -1.83 -4.44
C GLY A 34 15.25 -0.32 -4.66
N GLY A 35 14.78 0.39 -3.64
CA GLY A 35 14.10 1.63 -3.76
C GLY A 35 14.96 2.87 -3.91
N LYS A 36 14.27 3.90 -4.29
CA LYS A 36 14.68 5.29 -4.33
C LYS A 36 14.83 5.82 -2.90
N ALA A 37 15.62 6.87 -2.72
CA ALA A 37 16.09 7.31 -1.40
C ALA A 37 15.02 7.95 -0.51
N ASP A 38 13.78 8.09 -0.98
CA ASP A 38 12.76 8.96 -0.39
C ASP A 38 11.46 8.20 -0.04
N VAL A 39 11.62 7.00 0.48
CA VAL A 39 10.48 6.20 0.98
C VAL A 39 10.56 6.13 2.49
N TRP A 40 9.51 6.58 3.17
CA TRP A 40 9.38 6.47 4.60
C TRP A 40 8.49 5.30 5.00
N ILE A 41 9.01 4.39 5.83
CA ILE A 41 8.26 3.24 6.36
C ILE A 41 8.31 3.27 7.88
N GLU A 42 7.13 3.28 8.50
CA GLU A 42 6.98 3.11 9.94
C GLU A 42 6.90 1.61 10.29
N PRO A 43 7.87 1.05 11.01
CA PRO A 43 7.77 -0.32 11.48
C PRO A 43 6.65 -0.50 12.53
N PRO A 44 6.08 -1.73 12.64
CA PRO A 44 6.39 -2.89 11.83
C PRO A 44 5.69 -2.91 10.48
N ILE A 45 6.34 -3.54 9.49
CA ILE A 45 5.80 -3.85 8.17
C ILE A 45 5.94 -5.35 7.91
N TYR A 46 5.04 -5.92 7.11
CA TYR A 46 5.05 -7.35 6.78
C TYR A 46 4.96 -7.58 5.27
N PHE A 47 5.76 -8.52 4.77
CA PHE A 47 5.77 -8.90 3.36
C PHE A 47 6.26 -10.34 3.19
N CYS A 48 5.99 -10.96 2.02
CA CYS A 48 6.42 -12.31 1.71
C CYS A 48 7.85 -12.36 1.16
N TYR A 49 8.15 -11.52 0.16
CA TYR A 49 9.42 -11.50 -0.56
C TYR A 49 10.09 -10.12 -0.56
N GLY A 50 9.35 -9.04 -0.53
CA GLY A 50 9.82 -7.66 -0.66
C GLY A 50 10.28 -7.30 -2.07
N LYS A 51 11.01 -8.17 -2.74
CA LYS A 51 11.54 -7.95 -4.10
C LYS A 51 10.46 -7.80 -5.18
N ASN A 52 9.24 -8.27 -4.92
CA ASN A 52 8.10 -8.13 -5.82
C ASN A 52 7.35 -6.82 -5.63
N ILE A 53 7.78 -5.98 -4.68
CA ILE A 53 7.18 -4.68 -4.38
C ILE A 53 8.06 -3.59 -4.97
N ASN A 54 7.53 -2.83 -5.93
CA ASN A 54 8.16 -1.63 -6.45
C ASN A 54 7.49 -0.41 -5.84
N ILE A 55 8.26 0.48 -5.23
CA ILE A 55 7.76 1.68 -4.56
C ILE A 55 8.40 2.90 -5.21
N GLY A 56 7.57 3.87 -5.59
CA GLY A 56 7.98 5.16 -6.14
C GLY A 56 8.57 6.11 -5.10
N GLU A 57 8.89 7.33 -5.53
CA GLU A 57 9.48 8.37 -4.68
C GLU A 57 8.43 9.02 -3.75
N GLY A 58 8.86 9.57 -2.63
CA GLY A 58 8.04 10.35 -1.72
C GLY A 58 6.89 9.59 -1.06
N CYS A 59 6.97 8.26 -1.02
CA CYS A 59 5.92 7.44 -0.40
C CYS A 59 6.06 7.37 1.11
N TYR A 60 4.91 7.34 1.78
CA TYR A 60 4.78 7.11 3.21
C TYR A 60 3.96 5.85 3.49
N ILE A 61 4.55 4.88 4.17
CA ILE A 61 3.87 3.63 4.57
C ILE A 61 3.82 3.59 6.10
N ASN A 62 2.61 3.66 6.64
CA ASN A 62 2.37 3.62 8.08
C ASN A 62 2.53 2.20 8.65
N PHE A 63 2.57 2.08 9.98
CA PHE A 63 2.81 0.84 10.69
C PHE A 63 1.73 -0.23 10.46
N ASN A 64 2.10 -1.49 10.65
CA ASN A 64 1.26 -2.68 10.50
C ASN A 64 0.72 -2.90 9.08
N CYS A 65 1.31 -2.31 8.04
CA CYS A 65 0.95 -2.63 6.68
C CYS A 65 1.46 -4.03 6.29
N ASN A 66 0.64 -4.75 5.51
CA ASN A 66 0.89 -6.13 5.10
C ASN A 66 0.85 -6.24 3.57
N PHE A 67 1.92 -6.75 2.98
CA PHE A 67 2.04 -6.96 1.54
C PHE A 67 2.22 -8.44 1.24
N VAL A 68 1.16 -9.08 0.70
CA VAL A 68 1.22 -10.47 0.24
C VAL A 68 1.70 -10.44 -1.20
N ASP A 69 3.02 -10.28 -1.36
CA ASP A 69 3.70 -10.02 -2.63
C ASP A 69 4.23 -11.29 -3.30
N ASP A 70 3.43 -12.35 -3.35
CA ASP A 70 3.73 -13.50 -4.20
C ASP A 70 3.65 -13.12 -5.69
N GLY A 71 2.75 -12.20 -6.06
CA GLY A 71 2.72 -11.47 -7.32
C GLY A 71 3.31 -10.07 -7.20
N LYS A 72 3.37 -9.36 -8.32
CA LYS A 72 3.91 -8.01 -8.39
C LYS A 72 2.99 -6.98 -7.74
N ILE A 73 3.55 -6.12 -6.89
CA ILE A 73 2.91 -4.91 -6.37
C ILE A 73 3.67 -3.70 -6.94
N THR A 74 2.95 -2.79 -7.58
CA THR A 74 3.50 -1.53 -8.07
C THR A 74 2.84 -0.38 -7.32
N ILE A 75 3.65 0.44 -6.65
CA ILE A 75 3.23 1.63 -5.94
C ILE A 75 3.90 2.82 -6.62
N GLY A 76 3.11 3.77 -7.09
CA GLY A 76 3.56 4.99 -7.74
C GLY A 76 4.27 5.95 -6.80
N ASN A 77 4.42 7.20 -7.23
CA ASN A 77 5.08 8.24 -6.44
C ASN A 77 4.08 8.92 -5.48
N HIS A 78 4.58 9.43 -4.36
CA HIS A 78 3.80 10.21 -3.39
C HIS A 78 2.55 9.51 -2.87
N VAL A 79 2.58 8.18 -2.77
CA VAL A 79 1.47 7.40 -2.24
C VAL A 79 1.56 7.36 -0.71
N MET A 80 0.43 7.62 -0.05
CA MET A 80 0.33 7.58 1.40
C MET A 80 -0.53 6.41 1.86
N PHE A 81 0.02 5.56 2.72
CA PHE A 81 -0.69 4.46 3.35
C PHE A 81 -1.00 4.79 4.82
N GLY A 82 -2.24 4.69 5.20
CA GLY A 82 -2.65 4.63 6.61
C GLY A 82 -2.21 3.32 7.27
N PRO A 83 -2.31 3.21 8.59
CA PRO A 83 -1.91 2.00 9.31
C PRO A 83 -2.79 0.79 8.95
N ALA A 84 -2.21 -0.39 9.09
CA ALA A 84 -2.87 -1.69 8.93
C ALA A 84 -3.53 -1.90 7.55
N VAL A 85 -2.98 -1.30 6.49
CA VAL A 85 -3.41 -1.59 5.11
C VAL A 85 -2.89 -2.97 4.69
N ILE A 86 -3.73 -3.73 3.99
CA ILE A 86 -3.40 -5.04 3.42
C ILE A 86 -3.46 -4.95 1.91
N VAL A 87 -2.38 -5.33 1.23
CA VAL A 87 -2.32 -5.49 -0.23
C VAL A 87 -2.04 -6.94 -0.54
N ALA A 88 -2.97 -7.62 -1.19
CA ALA A 88 -2.84 -9.04 -1.54
C ALA A 88 -2.83 -9.23 -3.05
N THR A 89 -1.88 -10.03 -3.53
CA THR A 89 -1.75 -10.36 -4.97
C THR A 89 -2.19 -11.79 -5.28
N VAL A 90 -2.54 -12.58 -4.28
CA VAL A 90 -2.79 -14.02 -4.47
C VAL A 90 -4.21 -14.42 -4.16
N SER A 91 -4.64 -15.44 -4.87
CA SER A 91 -5.94 -16.08 -4.72
C SER A 91 -5.82 -17.60 -4.87
N HIS A 92 -6.81 -18.31 -4.37
CA HIS A 92 -6.93 -19.76 -4.47
C HIS A 92 -8.23 -20.14 -5.16
N PRO A 93 -8.28 -21.29 -5.87
CA PRO A 93 -9.52 -21.82 -6.40
C PRO A 93 -10.59 -22.01 -5.32
N ILE A 94 -11.83 -21.65 -5.65
CA ILE A 94 -12.98 -21.81 -4.74
C ILE A 94 -13.27 -23.28 -4.49
N ASN A 95 -13.07 -24.13 -5.51
CA ASN A 95 -13.25 -25.57 -5.38
C ASN A 95 -12.20 -26.16 -4.42
N PRO A 96 -12.60 -26.82 -3.32
CA PRO A 96 -11.69 -27.34 -2.31
C PRO A 96 -10.67 -28.36 -2.85
N ASN A 97 -11.01 -29.10 -3.89
CA ASN A 97 -10.10 -30.08 -4.50
C ASN A 97 -8.90 -29.47 -5.20
N PHE A 98 -8.94 -28.16 -5.48
CA PHE A 98 -7.87 -27.43 -6.16
C PHE A 98 -7.31 -26.29 -5.31
N ARG A 99 -7.69 -26.18 -4.03
CA ARG A 99 -7.35 -25.04 -3.17
C ARG A 99 -5.86 -24.93 -2.83
N GLU A 100 -5.10 -26.00 -3.00
CA GLU A 100 -3.64 -25.98 -2.86
C GLU A 100 -2.94 -25.21 -4.01
N TYR A 101 -3.61 -25.06 -5.16
CA TYR A 101 -3.11 -24.23 -6.24
C TYR A 101 -3.28 -22.75 -5.90
N MET A 102 -2.34 -21.96 -6.35
CA MET A 102 -2.32 -20.52 -6.12
C MET A 102 -2.04 -19.81 -7.44
N TYR A 103 -2.72 -18.72 -7.68
CA TYR A 103 -2.44 -17.81 -8.78
C TYR A 103 -2.31 -16.40 -8.27
N ALA A 104 -1.48 -15.61 -8.95
CA ALA A 104 -1.17 -14.26 -8.54
C ALA A 104 -1.60 -13.27 -9.63
N ASP A 105 -2.38 -12.27 -9.21
CA ASP A 105 -2.77 -11.14 -10.05
C ASP A 105 -2.12 -9.86 -9.49
N PRO A 106 -1.39 -9.10 -10.34
CA PRO A 106 -0.65 -7.93 -9.87
C PRO A 106 -1.59 -6.84 -9.34
N VAL A 107 -1.13 -6.10 -8.34
CA VAL A 107 -1.81 -4.90 -7.84
C VAL A 107 -1.01 -3.68 -8.23
N THR A 108 -1.71 -2.63 -8.70
CA THR A 108 -1.12 -1.33 -9.03
C THR A 108 -1.83 -0.23 -8.25
N ILE A 109 -1.06 0.62 -7.60
CA ILE A 109 -1.52 1.85 -6.96
C ILE A 109 -0.75 2.97 -7.65
N GLU A 110 -1.44 3.82 -8.39
CA GLU A 110 -0.82 4.89 -9.17
C GLU A 110 -0.42 6.08 -8.28
N ASP A 111 0.13 7.12 -8.89
CA ASP A 111 0.71 8.26 -8.20
C ASP A 111 -0.30 9.02 -7.33
N ASN A 112 0.18 9.66 -6.27
CA ASN A 112 -0.57 10.55 -5.38
C ASN A 112 -1.81 9.93 -4.70
N CYS A 113 -1.91 8.62 -4.60
CA CYS A 113 -3.02 7.97 -3.93
C CYS A 113 -2.90 8.06 -2.40
N TRP A 114 -4.04 8.20 -1.73
CA TRP A 114 -4.15 8.06 -0.29
C TRP A 114 -5.00 6.84 0.07
N ILE A 115 -4.37 5.87 0.71
CA ILE A 115 -4.99 4.61 1.13
C ILE A 115 -5.29 4.71 2.64
N GLY A 116 -6.56 4.80 2.98
CA GLY A 116 -7.02 4.94 4.36
C GLY A 116 -6.72 3.72 5.23
N ALA A 117 -6.63 3.94 6.54
CA ALA A 117 -6.30 2.91 7.52
C ALA A 117 -7.19 1.66 7.41
N GLY A 118 -6.59 0.47 7.54
CA GLY A 118 -7.32 -0.80 7.53
C GLY A 118 -7.94 -1.17 6.18
N THR A 119 -7.56 -0.51 5.10
CA THR A 119 -8.01 -0.87 3.74
C THR A 119 -7.43 -2.21 3.33
N ILE A 120 -8.24 -3.02 2.65
CA ILE A 120 -7.83 -4.28 2.02
C ILE A 120 -7.94 -4.11 0.51
N ILE A 121 -6.81 -4.30 -0.20
CA ILE A 121 -6.74 -4.27 -1.66
C ILE A 121 -6.59 -5.71 -2.16
N CYS A 122 -7.57 -6.15 -2.94
CA CYS A 122 -7.66 -7.51 -3.45
C CYS A 122 -6.78 -7.72 -4.71
N PRO A 123 -6.47 -9.00 -5.06
CA PRO A 123 -5.67 -9.32 -6.24
C PRO A 123 -6.24 -8.72 -7.53
N GLY A 124 -5.36 -8.27 -8.42
CA GLY A 124 -5.69 -7.77 -9.74
C GLY A 124 -6.21 -6.33 -9.79
N VAL A 125 -6.28 -5.63 -8.65
CA VAL A 125 -6.84 -4.27 -8.57
C VAL A 125 -5.82 -3.23 -9.02
N THR A 126 -6.30 -2.26 -9.81
CA THR A 126 -5.63 -0.98 -10.08
C THR A 126 -6.36 0.16 -9.39
N ILE A 127 -5.65 0.97 -8.62
CA ILE A 127 -6.14 2.23 -8.06
C ILE A 127 -5.52 3.37 -8.87
N GLY A 128 -6.36 4.09 -9.60
CA GLY A 128 -5.95 5.20 -10.46
C GLY A 128 -5.43 6.41 -9.69
N GLU A 129 -4.56 7.17 -10.33
CA GLU A 129 -3.84 8.31 -9.75
C GLU A 129 -4.75 9.31 -9.02
N ASN A 130 -4.19 9.99 -8.04
CA ASN A 130 -4.85 11.01 -7.21
C ASN A 130 -6.05 10.51 -6.41
N SER A 131 -6.30 9.19 -6.36
CA SER A 131 -7.50 8.66 -5.71
C SER A 131 -7.33 8.50 -4.19
N VAL A 132 -8.44 8.61 -3.49
CA VAL A 132 -8.55 8.43 -2.04
C VAL A 132 -9.42 7.22 -1.74
N ILE A 133 -8.88 6.27 -0.99
CA ILE A 133 -9.60 5.12 -0.49
C ILE A 133 -9.90 5.34 1.00
N GLY A 134 -11.17 5.41 1.36
CA GLY A 134 -11.59 5.61 2.75
C GLY A 134 -11.23 4.44 3.65
N ALA A 135 -10.97 4.73 4.92
CA ALA A 135 -10.56 3.74 5.91
C ALA A 135 -11.54 2.55 6.01
N GLY A 136 -11.01 1.35 6.24
CA GLY A 136 -11.79 0.12 6.38
C GLY A 136 -12.42 -0.40 5.09
N SER A 137 -12.04 0.14 3.93
CA SER A 137 -12.57 -0.29 2.64
C SER A 137 -12.01 -1.64 2.19
N VAL A 138 -12.80 -2.39 1.44
CA VAL A 138 -12.36 -3.62 0.76
C VAL A 138 -12.47 -3.42 -0.75
N VAL A 139 -11.32 -3.17 -1.39
CA VAL A 139 -11.23 -2.84 -2.81
C VAL A 139 -11.14 -4.13 -3.62
N THR A 140 -12.23 -4.46 -4.31
CA THR A 140 -12.36 -5.70 -5.08
C THR A 140 -12.42 -5.46 -6.60
N LYS A 141 -12.38 -4.20 -7.04
CA LYS A 141 -12.41 -3.77 -8.44
C LYS A 141 -11.56 -2.52 -8.61
N ASP A 142 -11.15 -2.25 -9.83
CA ASP A 142 -10.40 -1.05 -10.16
C ASP A 142 -11.13 0.22 -9.76
N ILE A 143 -10.36 1.20 -9.32
CA ILE A 143 -10.82 2.53 -8.96
C ILE A 143 -10.28 3.51 -10.01
N PRO A 144 -11.15 4.29 -10.67
CA PRO A 144 -10.73 5.30 -11.63
C PRO A 144 -9.89 6.39 -10.96
N SER A 145 -9.04 7.05 -11.73
CA SER A 145 -8.26 8.21 -11.27
C SER A 145 -9.16 9.33 -10.74
N ASN A 146 -8.61 10.15 -9.85
CA ASN A 146 -9.29 11.30 -9.25
C ASN A 146 -10.59 10.96 -8.51
N SER A 147 -10.64 9.81 -7.86
CA SER A 147 -11.84 9.30 -7.20
C SER A 147 -11.70 9.26 -5.68
N VAL A 148 -12.81 9.52 -4.99
CA VAL A 148 -12.99 9.16 -3.58
C VAL A 148 -13.84 7.90 -3.54
N ALA A 149 -13.29 6.79 -3.04
CA ALA A 149 -13.96 5.51 -2.97
C ALA A 149 -13.95 4.95 -1.54
N VAL A 150 -15.05 4.33 -1.12
CA VAL A 150 -15.23 3.87 0.26
C VAL A 150 -16.08 2.60 0.33
N GLY A 151 -15.93 1.87 1.42
CA GLY A 151 -16.87 0.84 1.85
C GLY A 151 -16.41 -0.60 1.58
N ASN A 152 -17.28 -1.53 1.93
CA ASN A 152 -17.10 -2.97 1.71
C ASN A 152 -18.37 -3.57 1.09
N PRO A 153 -18.36 -3.94 -0.20
CA PRO A 153 -17.27 -3.72 -1.15
C PRO A 153 -17.06 -2.23 -1.45
N CYS A 154 -15.83 -1.84 -1.73
CA CYS A 154 -15.46 -0.45 -2.04
C CYS A 154 -16.13 0.01 -3.33
N LYS A 155 -16.69 1.21 -3.31
CA LYS A 155 -17.34 1.87 -4.46
C LYS A 155 -16.93 3.32 -4.54
N VAL A 156 -16.82 3.82 -5.77
CA VAL A 156 -16.63 5.25 -6.02
C VAL A 156 -17.81 6.02 -5.45
N LEU A 157 -17.54 6.94 -4.54
CA LEU A 157 -18.51 7.82 -3.93
C LEU A 157 -18.70 9.09 -4.75
N ARG A 158 -17.58 9.67 -5.21
CA ARG A 158 -17.53 10.87 -6.03
C ARG A 158 -16.15 11.03 -6.70
N THR A 159 -16.04 11.94 -7.63
CA THR A 159 -14.76 12.45 -8.11
C THR A 159 -14.21 13.53 -7.18
N ILE A 160 -12.91 13.73 -7.20
CA ILE A 160 -12.24 14.88 -6.56
C ILE A 160 -12.55 16.13 -7.40
N ASP A 161 -12.90 17.22 -6.76
CA ASP A 161 -13.31 18.47 -7.43
C ASP A 161 -12.60 19.71 -6.85
N GLU A 162 -12.94 20.89 -7.35
CA GLU A 162 -12.35 22.16 -6.94
C GLU A 162 -12.58 22.51 -5.46
N ASN A 163 -13.61 21.95 -4.82
CA ASN A 163 -13.84 22.18 -3.39
C ASN A 163 -12.79 21.47 -2.54
N ASP A 164 -12.26 20.33 -3.02
CA ASP A 164 -11.18 19.61 -2.34
C ASP A 164 -9.85 20.39 -2.34
N MET A 165 -9.72 21.42 -3.17
CA MET A 165 -8.58 22.35 -3.12
C MET A 165 -8.69 23.40 -2.03
N LYS A 166 -9.89 23.63 -1.52
CA LYS A 166 -10.17 24.69 -0.55
C LYS A 166 -10.52 24.16 0.82
N TYR A 167 -11.16 23.01 0.87
CA TYR A 167 -11.72 22.48 2.11
C TYR A 167 -11.32 21.03 2.34
N TYR A 168 -11.09 20.69 3.58
CA TYR A 168 -10.96 19.29 4.02
C TYR A 168 -12.05 18.97 5.06
N GLY A 169 -12.19 17.74 5.44
CA GLY A 169 -13.26 17.18 6.26
C GLY A 169 -14.05 18.16 7.15
N LYS A 170 -15.36 18.12 7.04
CA LYS A 170 -16.32 19.01 7.74
C LYS A 170 -16.23 20.49 7.30
N ASN A 171 -15.92 20.74 6.03
CA ASN A 171 -15.81 22.07 5.43
C ASN A 171 -14.81 23.01 6.15
N ARG A 172 -13.75 22.45 6.69
CA ARG A 172 -12.65 23.25 7.22
C ARG A 172 -11.76 23.72 6.09
N GLU A 173 -11.44 25.00 6.08
CA GLU A 173 -10.56 25.58 5.06
C GLU A 173 -9.14 25.05 5.22
N ILE A 174 -8.49 24.76 4.06
CA ILE A 174 -7.08 24.36 4.03
C ILE A 174 -6.25 25.62 4.20
N SER A 175 -5.49 25.71 5.30
CA SER A 175 -4.47 26.75 5.50
C SER A 175 -3.11 26.14 5.25
N LEU A 176 -2.29 26.81 4.43
CA LEU A 176 -0.91 26.41 4.16
C LEU A 176 0.10 27.16 5.06
N ASP A 177 -0.39 27.89 6.04
CA ASP A 177 0.39 28.77 6.91
C ASP A 177 0.80 28.13 8.26
N ASP A 178 0.65 26.80 8.41
CA ASP A 178 1.06 26.05 9.60
C ASP A 178 2.31 25.20 9.37
#